data_0b3913e8882116d550f04b91387a455c
#
_entry.id   0b3913e8882116d550f04b91387a455c
#
_cell.length_a   1.000
_cell.length_b   1.000
_cell.length_c   1.000
_cell.angle_alpha   90.00
_cell.angle_beta   90.00
_cell.angle_gamma   90.00
#
_symmetry.space_group_name_H-M   'P 1'
#
loop_
_entity.id
_entity.type
_entity.pdbx_description
1 polymer ?
#
loop_
_entity_poly.entity_id
_entity_poly.type
_entity_poly.pdbx_seq_one_letter_code
_entity_poly.pdbx_strand_id
1 'polypeptide(L)'
;MKPKAFTLRNPNTINVLITPCEVSEAHDKRFSNAPHPPLKQFKGLWDTGASASMISEKVVRELGLHPIRQIETRHAQGTAMSNLYYINIVLPNGIEVMNIAASEGVLYDFDLLIGMDVIGLGDFALTHKDDKTVFSFQIPPTHEYDFVKQIRNGVGDKNKKKRKK
;
A
#
# COMPACT_ATOMS: atom_id res chain seq x y z
N MET A 1 -17.43 -8.72 -1.46
CA MET A 1 -16.54 -8.61 -0.28
C MET A 1 -16.98 -7.40 0.54
N LYS A 2 -17.06 -7.50 1.87
CA LYS A 2 -17.32 -6.31 2.70
C LYS A 2 -16.08 -5.40 2.68
N PRO A 3 -16.25 -4.08 2.50
CA PRO A 3 -15.12 -3.15 2.53
C PRO A 3 -14.37 -3.24 3.86
N LYS A 4 -13.04 -3.23 3.78
CA LYS A 4 -12.15 -3.09 4.92
C LYS A 4 -11.33 -1.82 4.71
N ALA A 5 -11.14 -1.03 5.75
CA ALA A 5 -10.38 0.21 5.69
C ALA A 5 -9.57 0.43 6.96
N PHE A 6 -8.51 1.24 6.85
CA PHE A 6 -7.83 1.80 8.00
C PHE A 6 -7.49 3.27 7.77
N THR A 7 -7.28 3.99 8.84
CA THR A 7 -6.86 5.40 8.81
C THR A 7 -5.76 5.63 9.82
N LEU A 8 -4.66 6.20 9.38
CA LEU A 8 -3.56 6.66 10.23
C LEU A 8 -3.58 8.18 10.29
N ARG A 9 -3.34 8.72 11.48
CA ARG A 9 -3.29 10.16 11.74
C ARG A 9 -1.94 10.51 12.34
N ASN A 10 -1.23 11.44 11.71
CA ASN A 10 -0.03 12.02 12.26
C ASN A 10 -0.31 13.47 12.67
N PRO A 11 0.07 13.91 13.87
CA PRO A 11 -0.14 15.29 14.32
C PRO A 11 0.69 16.32 13.54
N ASN A 12 1.65 15.85 12.73
CA ASN A 12 2.51 16.68 11.90
C ASN A 12 2.38 16.29 10.42
N THR A 13 2.79 17.19 9.53
CA THR A 13 3.02 16.86 8.12
C THR A 13 4.21 15.90 8.00
N ILE A 14 4.01 14.76 7.37
CA ILE A 14 5.07 13.79 7.08
C ILE A 14 5.32 13.71 5.58
N ASN A 15 6.60 13.49 5.21
CA ASN A 15 7.04 13.37 3.82
C ASN A 15 7.22 11.90 3.39
N VAL A 16 7.22 10.99 4.36
CA VAL A 16 7.40 9.55 4.15
C VAL A 16 6.25 8.81 4.81
N LEU A 17 5.53 8.01 4.04
CA LEU A 17 4.36 7.28 4.53
C LEU A 17 4.75 5.83 4.81
N ILE A 18 4.95 5.50 6.08
CA ILE A 18 5.28 4.15 6.53
C ILE A 18 4.16 3.63 7.43
N THR A 19 3.76 2.38 7.20
CA THR A 19 2.80 1.67 8.04
C THR A 19 3.36 0.35 8.52
N PRO A 20 2.96 -0.13 9.71
CA PRO A 20 3.19 -1.53 10.05
C PRO A 20 2.41 -2.42 9.09
N CYS A 21 2.98 -3.54 8.73
CA CYS A 21 2.34 -4.61 7.98
C CYS A 21 2.88 -5.96 8.46
N GLU A 22 2.12 -7.02 8.21
CA GLU A 22 2.61 -8.38 8.39
C GLU A 22 2.80 -9.01 7.02
N VAL A 23 3.83 -9.82 6.87
CA VAL A 23 4.16 -10.50 5.62
C VAL A 23 4.35 -11.99 5.88
N SER A 24 3.90 -12.80 4.95
CA SER A 24 4.21 -14.23 4.88
C SER A 24 4.62 -14.64 3.46
N GLU A 25 5.18 -15.83 3.31
CA GLU A 25 5.20 -16.49 2.02
C GLU A 25 3.76 -16.59 1.46
N ALA A 26 3.63 -16.52 0.14
CA ALA A 26 2.32 -16.62 -0.50
C ALA A 26 1.66 -17.97 -0.18
N HIS A 27 0.45 -17.91 0.29
CA HIS A 27 -0.38 -19.06 0.60
C HIS A 27 -1.83 -18.75 0.30
N ASP A 28 -2.47 -19.61 -0.47
CA ASP A 28 -3.89 -19.50 -0.76
C ASP A 28 -4.60 -20.80 -0.33
N LYS A 29 -5.43 -20.69 0.69
CA LYS A 29 -6.21 -21.82 1.24
C LYS A 29 -7.12 -22.51 0.21
N ARG A 30 -7.45 -21.83 -0.89
CA ARG A 30 -8.26 -22.41 -1.97
C ARG A 30 -7.49 -23.48 -2.76
N PHE A 31 -6.16 -23.41 -2.74
CA PHE A 31 -5.27 -24.27 -3.53
C PHE A 31 -4.32 -25.10 -2.67
N SER A 32 -4.28 -24.89 -1.36
CA SER A 32 -3.39 -25.60 -0.46
C SER A 32 -4.06 -25.91 0.87
N ASN A 33 -3.93 -27.19 1.31
CA ASN A 33 -4.33 -27.64 2.64
C ASN A 33 -3.19 -27.52 3.66
N ALA A 34 -2.02 -27.01 3.26
CA ALA A 34 -0.91 -26.79 4.17
C ALA A 34 -1.27 -25.73 5.23
N PRO A 35 -0.65 -25.77 6.42
CA PRO A 35 -0.80 -24.71 7.40
C PRO A 35 -0.39 -23.36 6.81
N HIS A 36 -1.05 -22.31 7.26
CA HIS A 36 -0.68 -20.94 6.83
C HIS A 36 0.77 -20.66 7.27
N PRO A 37 1.63 -20.17 6.36
CA PRO A 37 2.97 -19.75 6.73
C PRO A 37 2.96 -18.68 7.84
N PRO A 38 3.98 -18.61 8.68
CA PRO A 38 4.02 -17.64 9.77
C PRO A 38 4.02 -16.23 9.23
N LEU A 39 3.16 -15.38 9.82
CA LEU A 39 3.16 -13.93 9.60
C LEU A 39 4.22 -13.28 10.48
N LYS A 40 5.02 -12.37 9.93
CA LYS A 40 5.97 -11.54 10.68
C LYS A 40 5.74 -10.07 10.39
N GLN A 41 5.97 -9.25 11.41
CA GLN A 41 5.79 -7.79 11.32
C GLN A 41 6.98 -7.11 10.67
N PHE A 42 6.67 -6.18 9.76
CA PHE A 42 7.62 -5.37 9.01
C PHE A 42 7.12 -3.94 8.85
N LYS A 43 7.98 -3.06 8.37
CA LYS A 43 7.65 -1.67 8.02
C LYS A 43 7.47 -1.55 6.51
N GLY A 44 6.26 -1.15 6.08
CA GLY A 44 5.93 -0.93 4.67
C GLY A 44 5.90 0.55 4.31
N LEU A 45 6.74 0.96 3.36
CA LEU A 45 6.72 2.28 2.72
C LEU A 45 5.72 2.28 1.57
N TRP A 46 4.81 3.24 1.54
CA TRP A 46 3.87 3.45 0.43
C TRP A 46 4.50 4.37 -0.62
N ASP A 47 4.66 3.86 -1.84
CA ASP A 47 5.32 4.56 -2.94
C ASP A 47 4.48 4.53 -4.21
N THR A 48 3.80 5.64 -4.50
CA THR A 48 3.00 5.81 -5.73
C THR A 48 3.86 5.94 -6.99
N GLY A 49 5.17 6.14 -6.86
CA GLY A 49 6.13 6.17 -7.96
C GLY A 49 6.64 4.80 -8.39
N ALA A 50 6.41 3.78 -7.56
CA ALA A 50 6.79 2.40 -7.88
C ALA A 50 5.62 1.64 -8.49
N SER A 51 5.82 1.01 -9.65
CA SER A 51 4.78 0.20 -10.29
C SER A 51 4.55 -1.15 -9.61
N ALA A 52 5.54 -1.69 -8.92
CA ALA A 52 5.52 -2.99 -8.24
C ALA A 52 6.16 -2.91 -6.85
N SER A 53 5.71 -3.78 -5.97
CA SER A 53 6.22 -3.90 -4.61
C SER A 53 7.60 -4.56 -4.57
N MET A 54 8.37 -4.23 -3.53
CA MET A 54 9.71 -4.77 -3.29
C MET A 54 9.86 -5.17 -1.82
N ILE A 55 10.73 -6.14 -1.57
CA ILE A 55 11.09 -6.60 -0.22
C ILE A 55 12.60 -6.50 0.00
N SER A 56 13.00 -6.25 1.24
CA SER A 56 14.40 -6.26 1.62
C SER A 56 14.92 -7.68 1.82
N GLU A 57 16.26 -7.85 1.76
CA GLU A 57 16.93 -9.10 2.13
C GLU A 57 16.53 -9.56 3.55
N LYS A 58 16.26 -8.64 4.46
CA LYS A 58 15.78 -8.95 5.81
C LYS A 58 14.48 -9.74 5.78
N VAL A 59 13.50 -9.32 4.96
CA VAL A 59 12.21 -10.04 4.79
C VAL A 59 12.46 -11.44 4.24
N VAL A 60 13.28 -11.55 3.19
CA VAL A 60 13.64 -12.84 2.58
C VAL A 60 14.21 -13.80 3.61
N ARG A 61 15.22 -13.36 4.35
CA ARG A 61 15.91 -14.15 5.36
C ARG A 61 15.01 -14.55 6.52
N GLU A 62 14.24 -13.60 7.05
CA GLU A 62 13.40 -13.84 8.22
C GLU A 62 12.24 -14.79 7.93
N LEU A 63 11.68 -14.74 6.71
CA LEU A 63 10.58 -15.61 6.29
C LEU A 63 11.07 -16.91 5.64
N GLY A 64 12.39 -17.03 5.35
CA GLY A 64 12.95 -18.18 4.65
C GLY A 64 12.43 -18.33 3.22
N LEU A 65 12.20 -17.19 2.53
CA LEU A 65 11.61 -17.21 1.20
C LEU A 65 12.56 -17.80 0.16
N HIS A 66 12.01 -18.55 -0.77
CA HIS A 66 12.73 -19.07 -1.93
C HIS A 66 12.35 -18.29 -3.20
N PRO A 67 13.33 -17.83 -3.99
CA PRO A 67 13.03 -17.09 -5.20
C PRO A 67 12.34 -17.99 -6.25
N ILE A 68 11.35 -17.45 -6.93
CA ILE A 68 10.62 -18.15 -7.99
C ILE A 68 11.39 -18.06 -9.30
N ARG A 69 11.96 -16.88 -9.56
CA ARG A 69 12.77 -16.57 -10.73
C ARG A 69 13.58 -15.30 -10.51
N GLN A 70 14.50 -15.03 -11.40
CA GLN A 70 15.15 -13.73 -11.51
C GLN A 70 14.45 -12.88 -12.59
N ILE A 71 14.39 -11.58 -12.34
CA ILE A 71 13.85 -10.58 -13.25
C ILE A 71 14.82 -9.42 -13.37
N GLU A 72 14.79 -8.76 -14.53
CA GLU A 72 15.47 -7.49 -14.70
C GLU A 72 14.61 -6.37 -14.08
N THR A 73 15.14 -5.66 -13.11
CA THR A 73 14.50 -4.50 -12.48
C THR A 73 15.17 -3.22 -12.93
N ARG A 74 14.35 -2.18 -13.16
CA ARG A 74 14.83 -0.84 -13.52
C ARG A 74 14.73 0.08 -12.32
N HIS A 75 15.84 0.73 -11.98
CA HIS A 75 15.94 1.72 -10.93
C HIS A 75 16.44 3.03 -11.51
N ALA A 76 16.38 4.10 -10.74
CA ALA A 76 16.93 5.42 -11.13
C ALA A 76 18.43 5.37 -11.50
N GLN A 77 19.17 4.36 -11.02
CA GLN A 77 20.60 4.17 -11.24
C GLN A 77 20.92 3.16 -12.36
N GLY A 78 19.93 2.58 -13.03
CA GLY A 78 20.12 1.59 -14.10
C GLY A 78 19.28 0.34 -13.92
N THR A 79 19.70 -0.75 -14.57
CA THR A 79 19.05 -2.06 -14.48
C THR A 79 19.89 -3.03 -13.66
N ALA A 80 19.21 -3.89 -12.88
CA ALA A 80 19.84 -4.96 -12.11
C ALA A 80 18.99 -6.24 -12.18
N MET A 81 19.64 -7.39 -12.06
CA MET A 81 18.94 -8.67 -11.87
C MET A 81 18.52 -8.78 -10.40
N SER A 82 17.25 -9.04 -10.17
CA SER A 82 16.67 -9.19 -8.83
C SER A 82 15.90 -10.50 -8.74
N ASN A 83 15.93 -11.12 -7.57
CA ASN A 83 15.07 -12.27 -7.28
C ASN A 83 13.62 -11.82 -7.13
N LEU A 84 12.68 -12.66 -7.57
CA LEU A 84 11.24 -12.44 -7.44
C LEU A 84 10.66 -13.48 -6.49
N TYR A 85 9.77 -13.02 -5.61
CA TYR A 85 9.07 -13.84 -4.62
C TYR A 85 7.57 -13.60 -4.69
N TYR A 86 6.76 -14.60 -4.34
CA TYR A 86 5.34 -14.36 -4.03
C TYR A 86 5.14 -14.27 -2.54
N ILE A 87 4.49 -13.20 -2.10
CA ILE A 87 4.19 -12.91 -0.70
C ILE A 87 2.71 -12.59 -0.50
N ASN A 88 2.24 -12.77 0.71
CA ASN A 88 0.98 -12.19 1.19
C ASN A 88 1.31 -11.05 2.16
N ILE A 89 0.54 -9.98 2.07
CA ILE A 89 0.67 -8.79 2.92
C ILE A 89 -0.61 -8.62 3.72
N VAL A 90 -0.50 -8.47 5.03
CA VAL A 90 -1.61 -8.07 5.89
C VAL A 90 -1.35 -6.64 6.36
N LEU A 91 -2.16 -5.73 5.87
CA LEU A 91 -2.15 -4.32 6.20
C LEU A 91 -2.96 -4.08 7.50
N PRO A 92 -2.87 -2.89 8.11
CA PRO A 92 -3.66 -2.56 9.29
C PRO A 92 -5.15 -2.89 9.12
N ASN A 93 -5.80 -3.21 10.23
CA ASN A 93 -7.20 -3.66 10.28
C ASN A 93 -7.48 -4.96 9.48
N GLY A 94 -6.46 -5.82 9.33
CA GLY A 94 -6.59 -7.14 8.70
C GLY A 94 -6.97 -7.09 7.22
N ILE A 95 -6.51 -6.08 6.49
CA ILE A 95 -6.63 -6.04 5.03
C ILE A 95 -5.59 -7.00 4.45
N GLU A 96 -6.04 -8.09 3.88
CA GLU A 96 -5.18 -9.10 3.26
C GLU A 96 -5.03 -8.85 1.76
N VAL A 97 -3.80 -8.75 1.29
CA VAL A 97 -3.44 -8.70 -0.12
C VAL A 97 -2.59 -9.91 -0.44
N MET A 98 -3.10 -10.78 -1.30
CA MET A 98 -2.53 -12.11 -1.54
C MET A 98 -1.78 -12.17 -2.87
N ASN A 99 -0.76 -13.04 -2.91
CA ASN A 99 -0.01 -13.38 -4.13
C ASN A 99 0.64 -12.16 -4.81
N ILE A 100 1.22 -11.26 -4.04
CA ILE A 100 1.97 -10.12 -4.57
C ILE A 100 3.34 -10.61 -5.04
N ALA A 101 3.66 -10.30 -6.28
CA ALA A 101 4.97 -10.57 -6.86
C ALA A 101 5.94 -9.44 -6.47
N ALA A 102 6.75 -9.66 -5.45
CA ALA A 102 7.68 -8.68 -4.92
C ALA A 102 9.12 -9.00 -5.34
N SER A 103 9.83 -8.00 -5.89
CA SER A 103 11.26 -8.12 -6.18
C SER A 103 12.10 -7.84 -4.94
N GLU A 104 13.26 -8.48 -4.85
CA GLU A 104 14.24 -8.16 -3.82
C GLU A 104 15.00 -6.87 -4.16
N GLY A 105 15.20 -6.02 -3.15
CA GLY A 105 15.96 -4.79 -3.33
C GLY A 105 16.58 -4.27 -2.05
N VAL A 106 17.48 -3.30 -2.21
CA VAL A 106 18.10 -2.62 -1.08
C VAL A 106 17.15 -1.52 -0.60
N LEU A 107 16.58 -1.73 0.58
CA LEU A 107 15.65 -0.81 1.22
C LEU A 107 16.28 -0.30 2.53
N TYR A 108 16.24 1.02 2.74
CA TYR A 108 16.77 1.67 3.94
C TYR A 108 15.63 2.15 4.82
N ASP A 109 15.71 1.91 6.13
CA ASP A 109 14.73 2.34 7.16
C ASP A 109 13.33 1.68 7.09
N PHE A 110 13.05 0.87 6.06
CA PHE A 110 11.83 0.09 5.91
C PHE A 110 12.15 -1.26 5.27
N ASP A 111 11.21 -2.21 5.39
CA ASP A 111 11.42 -3.60 5.01
C ASP A 111 10.69 -3.99 3.71
N LEU A 112 9.60 -3.28 3.42
CA LEU A 112 8.73 -3.50 2.27
C LEU A 112 8.43 -2.16 1.60
N LEU A 113 8.54 -2.11 0.27
CA LEU A 113 8.01 -1.02 -0.55
C LEU A 113 6.68 -1.49 -1.15
N ILE A 114 5.62 -0.76 -0.85
CA ILE A 114 4.24 -1.02 -1.30
C ILE A 114 4.00 -0.16 -2.54
N GLY A 115 4.01 -0.80 -3.71
CA GLY A 115 3.85 -0.14 -5.00
C GLY A 115 2.41 -0.04 -5.47
N MET A 116 2.24 0.44 -6.71
CA MET A 116 0.94 0.61 -7.36
C MET A 116 0.20 -0.71 -7.59
N ASP A 117 0.88 -1.84 -7.60
CA ASP A 117 0.30 -3.19 -7.64
C ASP A 117 -0.59 -3.49 -6.42
N VAL A 118 -0.29 -2.90 -5.27
CA VAL A 118 -1.10 -2.96 -4.05
C VAL A 118 -1.99 -1.73 -3.92
N ILE A 119 -1.44 -0.52 -4.11
CA ILE A 119 -2.17 0.76 -4.00
C ILE A 119 -3.39 0.78 -4.93
N GLY A 120 -3.22 0.29 -6.18
CA GLY A 120 -4.28 0.25 -7.18
C GLY A 120 -5.44 -0.71 -6.89
N LEU A 121 -5.34 -1.54 -5.86
CA LEU A 121 -6.42 -2.44 -5.44
C LEU A 121 -7.50 -1.74 -4.61
N GLY A 122 -7.27 -0.49 -4.19
CA GLY A 122 -8.14 0.21 -3.27
C GLY A 122 -8.22 1.72 -3.48
N ASP A 123 -8.94 2.38 -2.59
CA ASP A 123 -8.95 3.83 -2.46
C ASP A 123 -7.79 4.27 -1.56
N PHE A 124 -6.89 5.07 -2.11
CA PHE A 124 -5.74 5.66 -1.42
C PHE A 124 -5.98 7.16 -1.25
N ALA A 125 -6.01 7.64 -0.02
CA ALA A 125 -6.23 9.06 0.28
C ALA A 125 -5.20 9.58 1.28
N LEU A 126 -4.44 10.60 0.89
CA LEU A 126 -3.48 11.31 1.72
C LEU A 126 -3.84 12.80 1.76
N THR A 127 -4.00 13.34 2.96
CA THR A 127 -4.37 14.75 3.15
C THR A 127 -3.52 15.40 4.23
N HIS A 128 -3.32 16.73 4.10
CA HIS A 128 -2.44 17.53 4.99
C HIS A 128 -3.16 18.78 5.52
N LYS A 129 -4.37 18.59 6.05
CA LYS A 129 -5.13 19.72 6.61
C LYS A 129 -4.59 20.14 7.97
N ASP A 130 -4.42 21.45 8.20
CA ASP A 130 -3.95 22.02 9.46
C ASP A 130 -2.61 21.43 9.93
N ASP A 131 -1.65 21.30 9.00
CA ASP A 131 -0.32 20.73 9.20
C ASP A 131 -0.30 19.29 9.77
N LYS A 132 -1.41 18.57 9.62
CA LYS A 132 -1.56 17.18 10.06
C LYS A 132 -1.71 16.27 8.87
N THR A 133 -1.07 15.11 8.92
CA THR A 133 -1.24 14.09 7.90
C THR A 133 -2.31 13.10 8.28
N VAL A 134 -3.26 12.88 7.38
CA VAL A 134 -4.23 11.79 7.47
C VAL A 134 -4.08 10.92 6.24
N PHE A 135 -3.72 9.66 6.46
CA PHE A 135 -3.68 8.63 5.45
C PHE A 135 -4.82 7.63 5.66
N SER A 136 -5.55 7.33 4.62
CA SER A 136 -6.60 6.31 4.64
C SER A 136 -6.50 5.42 3.42
N PHE A 137 -6.69 4.13 3.63
CA PHE A 137 -6.72 3.13 2.57
C PHE A 137 -7.89 2.18 2.77
N GLN A 138 -8.55 1.80 1.68
CA GLN A 138 -9.73 0.94 1.69
C GLN A 138 -9.70 -0.03 0.52
N ILE A 139 -10.10 -1.28 0.73
CA ILE A 139 -10.34 -2.30 -0.31
C ILE A 139 -11.76 -2.85 -0.15
N PRO A 140 -12.53 -3.06 -1.22
CA PRO A 140 -12.31 -2.63 -2.61
C PRO A 140 -12.47 -1.11 -2.78
N PRO A 141 -12.04 -0.53 -3.92
CA PRO A 141 -12.25 0.88 -4.19
C PRO A 141 -13.76 1.16 -4.38
N THR A 142 -14.24 2.25 -3.77
CA THR A 142 -15.64 2.67 -3.82
C THR A 142 -15.82 4.18 -3.98
N HIS A 143 -14.73 4.95 -3.99
CA HIS A 143 -14.75 6.41 -4.03
C HIS A 143 -14.07 6.94 -5.27
N GLU A 144 -14.59 8.05 -5.76
CA GLU A 144 -13.97 8.91 -6.76
C GLU A 144 -13.85 10.31 -6.16
N TYR A 145 -12.62 10.81 -6.04
CA TYR A 145 -12.35 12.14 -5.50
C TYR A 145 -12.09 13.13 -6.64
N ASP A 146 -13.10 13.95 -6.97
CA ASP A 146 -13.01 15.07 -7.90
C ASP A 146 -13.15 16.38 -7.14
N PHE A 147 -12.03 16.95 -6.72
CA PHE A 147 -12.00 18.22 -5.99
C PHE A 147 -12.51 19.39 -6.83
N VAL A 148 -12.37 19.36 -8.15
CA VAL A 148 -12.89 20.41 -9.04
C VAL A 148 -14.41 20.42 -8.99
N LYS A 149 -15.03 19.24 -9.10
CA LYS A 149 -16.49 19.09 -9.00
C LYS A 149 -17.01 19.47 -7.61
N GLN A 150 -16.32 19.09 -6.55
CA GLN A 150 -16.69 19.45 -5.17
C GLN A 150 -16.66 20.95 -4.94
N ILE A 151 -15.62 21.65 -5.39
CA ILE A 151 -15.49 23.10 -5.26
C ILE A 151 -16.61 23.81 -6.06
N ARG A 152 -16.86 23.41 -7.30
CA ARG A 152 -17.93 23.99 -8.14
C ARG A 152 -19.30 23.83 -7.51
N ASN A 153 -19.61 22.65 -6.97
CA ASN A 153 -20.89 22.38 -6.30
C ASN A 153 -21.02 23.17 -4.99
N GLY A 154 -19.94 23.27 -4.19
CA GLY A 154 -19.94 24.05 -2.95
C GLY A 154 -20.13 25.57 -3.16
N VAL A 155 -19.66 26.11 -4.27
CA VAL A 155 -19.90 27.52 -4.66
C VAL A 155 -21.37 27.74 -5.10
N GLY A 156 -21.96 26.75 -5.80
CA GLY A 156 -23.36 26.80 -6.24
C GLY A 156 -24.36 26.82 -5.07
N ASP A 157 -24.11 26.06 -4.02
CA ASP A 157 -24.98 26.02 -2.83
C ASP A 157 -24.94 27.31 -1.98
N LYS A 158 -23.79 27.97 -1.88
CA LYS A 158 -23.67 29.26 -1.18
C LYS A 158 -24.43 30.37 -1.90
N ASN A 159 -24.48 30.35 -3.21
CA ASN A 159 -25.23 31.35 -4.00
C ASN A 159 -26.74 31.13 -3.96
N LYS A 160 -27.22 29.87 -3.83
CA LYS A 160 -28.64 29.58 -3.64
C LYS A 160 -29.16 30.04 -2.27
N LYS A 161 -28.36 29.92 -1.21
CA LYS A 161 -28.73 30.39 0.15
C LYS A 161 -28.76 31.91 0.26
N LYS A 162 -27.94 32.68 -0.52
CA LYS A 162 -27.97 34.13 -0.54
C LYS A 162 -29.15 34.74 -1.34
N ARG A 163 -29.76 33.96 -2.25
CA ARG A 163 -30.94 34.43 -3.04
C ARG A 163 -32.28 34.14 -2.33
N LYS A 164 -32.28 33.46 -1.19
CA LYS A 164 -33.49 33.17 -0.39
C LYS A 164 -33.59 34.00 0.91
N LYS A 165 -32.73 35.00 1.08
CA LYS A 165 -32.79 36.07 2.08
C LYS A 165 -33.03 37.40 1.37
#